data_3fc482816a998c6f297d549669977523
#
_entry.id   3fc482816a998c6f297d549669977523
#
_cell.length_a   1.000
_cell.length_b   1.000
_cell.length_c   1.000
_cell.angle_alpha   90.00
_cell.angle_beta   90.00
_cell.angle_gamma   90.00
#
_symmetry.space_group_name_H-M   'P 1'
#
loop_
_entity.id
_entity.type
_entity.pdbx_description
1 polymer ?
#
loop_
_entity_poly.entity_id
_entity_poly.type
_entity_poly.pdbx_seq_one_letter_code
_entity_poly.pdbx_strand_id
1 'polypeptide(L)'
;MRLFNSDWEYRELRRMLTEAMSRGYVERIPVMKPHRWVPDEEWYRDKETGEIYSLVPPEEKNRGHWINVDPEALVEPRETLQ
;
A
#
# COMPACT_ATOMS: atom_id res chain seq x y z
N MET A 1 8.93 4.49 5.02
CA MET A 1 8.86 4.06 3.62
C MET A 1 9.87 2.99 3.32
N ARG A 2 9.48 2.01 2.55
CA ARG A 2 10.37 0.94 2.21
C ARG A 2 10.31 0.66 0.72
N LEU A 3 11.46 0.65 0.06
CA LEU A 3 11.56 0.25 -1.33
C LEU A 3 12.12 -1.15 -1.39
N PHE A 4 11.64 -1.94 -2.34
CA PHE A 4 12.11 -3.31 -2.44
C PHE A 4 13.43 -3.36 -3.17
N ASN A 5 14.34 -4.18 -2.68
CA ASN A 5 15.62 -4.38 -3.34
C ASN A 5 15.59 -5.55 -4.29
N SER A 6 14.60 -6.42 -4.17
CA SER A 6 14.49 -7.57 -5.05
C SER A 6 13.07 -8.08 -5.05
N ASP A 7 12.76 -8.92 -6.05
CA ASP A 7 11.48 -9.58 -6.10
C ASP A 7 11.26 -10.46 -4.90
N TRP A 8 12.33 -11.00 -4.34
CA TRP A 8 12.21 -11.90 -3.21
C TRP A 8 11.64 -11.18 -2.00
N GLU A 9 12.09 -9.93 -1.76
CA GLU A 9 11.57 -9.17 -0.64
C GLU A 9 10.09 -8.89 -0.80
N TYR A 10 9.67 -8.57 -2.03
CA TYR A 10 8.27 -8.32 -2.29
C TYR A 10 7.44 -9.57 -2.07
N ARG A 11 7.90 -10.72 -2.54
CA ARG A 11 7.16 -11.96 -2.37
C ARG A 11 7.06 -12.37 -0.92
N GLU A 12 8.12 -12.11 -0.13
CA GLU A 12 8.07 -12.41 1.29
C GLU A 12 7.04 -11.55 2.01
N LEU A 13 6.98 -10.27 1.66
CA LEU A 13 5.99 -9.39 2.26
C LEU A 13 4.58 -9.83 1.88
N ARG A 14 4.37 -10.22 0.62
CA ARG A 14 3.05 -10.68 0.22
C ARG A 14 2.66 -11.95 0.96
N ARG A 15 3.60 -12.84 1.20
CA ARG A 15 3.31 -14.04 1.96
C ARG A 15 2.91 -13.69 3.39
N MET A 16 3.62 -12.75 3.99
CA MET A 16 3.29 -12.31 5.35
C MET A 16 1.92 -11.64 5.39
N LEU A 17 1.60 -10.83 4.38
CA LEU A 17 0.31 -10.18 4.32
C LEU A 17 -0.82 -11.20 4.15
N THR A 18 -0.62 -12.20 3.32
CA THR A 18 -1.62 -13.24 3.12
C THR A 18 -1.90 -13.95 4.43
N GLU A 19 -0.86 -14.25 5.18
CA GLU A 19 -1.04 -14.90 6.46
C GLU A 19 -1.74 -13.99 7.45
N ALA A 20 -1.35 -12.71 7.49
CA ALA A 20 -1.98 -11.77 8.40
C ALA A 20 -3.47 -11.58 8.07
N MET A 21 -3.80 -11.58 6.78
CA MET A 21 -5.20 -11.47 6.38
C MET A 21 -5.98 -12.71 6.81
N SER A 22 -5.40 -13.88 6.68
CA SER A 22 -6.10 -15.10 7.06
C SER A 22 -6.34 -15.16 8.56
N ARG A 23 -5.52 -14.47 9.35
CA ARG A 23 -5.68 -14.41 10.78
C ARG A 23 -6.53 -13.24 11.24
N GLY A 24 -6.96 -12.38 10.32
CA GLY A 24 -7.82 -11.25 10.66
C GLY A 24 -7.09 -10.04 11.20
N TYR A 25 -5.77 -9.97 11.06
CA TYR A 25 -5.02 -8.82 11.56
C TYR A 25 -4.99 -7.66 10.57
N VAL A 26 -5.15 -7.95 9.28
CA VAL A 26 -5.03 -6.97 8.22
C VAL A 26 -6.14 -7.22 7.23
N GLU A 27 -6.64 -6.18 6.59
CA GLU A 27 -7.64 -6.34 5.53
C GLU A 27 -7.23 -5.49 4.34
N ARG A 28 -7.58 -5.96 3.16
CA ARG A 28 -7.35 -5.20 1.96
C ARG A 28 -8.50 -4.24 1.76
N ILE A 29 -8.20 -2.99 1.42
CA ILE A 29 -9.22 -1.96 1.23
C ILE A 29 -9.04 -1.34 -0.16
N PRO A 30 -10.06 -0.64 -0.67
CA PRO A 30 -9.93 0.02 -1.96
C PRO A 30 -8.89 1.13 -1.90
N VAL A 31 -8.20 1.35 -3.01
CA VAL A 31 -7.25 2.44 -3.12
C VAL A 31 -8.04 3.74 -3.30
N MET A 32 -7.74 4.72 -2.46
CA MET A 32 -8.47 5.98 -2.47
C MET A 32 -7.58 7.13 -2.93
N LYS A 33 -7.20 7.08 -4.20
CA LYS A 33 -6.34 8.10 -4.78
C LYS A 33 -6.94 8.54 -6.10
N PRO A 34 -7.92 9.41 -6.07
CA PRO A 34 -8.63 9.75 -7.30
C PRO A 34 -7.78 10.49 -8.32
N HIS A 35 -6.73 11.17 -7.91
CA HIS A 35 -5.95 11.98 -8.81
C HIS A 35 -4.71 11.30 -9.34
N ARG A 36 -4.46 10.06 -8.94
CA ARG A 36 -3.26 9.38 -9.34
C ARG A 36 -3.55 7.92 -9.50
N TRP A 37 -3.05 7.33 -10.54
CA TRP A 37 -3.25 5.91 -10.78
C TRP A 37 -1.90 5.23 -10.91
N VAL A 38 -1.71 4.19 -10.10
CA VAL A 38 -0.49 3.39 -10.15
C VAL A 38 -0.94 1.95 -10.39
N PRO A 39 -0.45 1.31 -11.45
CA PRO A 39 -0.87 -0.06 -11.74
C PRO A 39 -0.54 -0.99 -10.59
N ASP A 40 -1.46 -1.87 -10.31
CA ASP A 40 -1.27 -2.93 -9.31
C ASP A 40 -1.03 -2.43 -7.90
N GLU A 41 -1.37 -1.18 -7.61
CA GLU A 41 -1.29 -0.69 -6.24
C GLU A 41 -2.38 -1.32 -5.41
N GLU A 42 -2.04 -1.75 -4.20
CA GLU A 42 -2.99 -2.33 -3.26
C GLU A 42 -2.84 -1.61 -1.92
N TRP A 43 -3.95 -1.41 -1.24
CA TRP A 43 -3.93 -0.80 0.08
C TRP A 43 -4.39 -1.81 1.11
N TYR A 44 -3.77 -1.77 2.27
CA TYR A 44 -4.06 -2.68 3.38
C TYR A 44 -4.22 -1.87 4.66
N ARG A 45 -5.17 -2.26 5.48
CA ARG A 45 -5.38 -1.61 6.77
C ARG A 45 -5.07 -2.57 7.90
N ASP A 46 -4.26 -2.11 8.85
CA ASP A 46 -4.02 -2.84 10.07
C ASP A 46 -5.27 -2.69 10.94
N LYS A 47 -5.92 -3.80 11.26
CA LYS A 47 -7.20 -3.73 11.95
C LYS A 47 -7.04 -3.35 13.41
N GLU A 48 -5.86 -3.48 13.95
CA GLU A 48 -5.63 -3.12 15.34
C GLU A 48 -5.35 -1.64 15.50
N THR A 49 -4.53 -1.05 14.64
CA THR A 49 -4.15 0.34 14.76
C THR A 49 -4.93 1.27 13.85
N GLY A 50 -5.53 0.74 12.80
CA GLY A 50 -6.21 1.56 11.81
C GLY A 50 -5.29 2.16 10.77
N GLU A 51 -3.99 1.89 10.83
CA GLU A 51 -3.05 2.43 9.88
C GLU A 51 -3.23 1.78 8.52
N ILE A 52 -2.99 2.56 7.48
CA ILE A 52 -3.17 2.11 6.11
C ILE A 52 -1.83 2.14 5.41
N TYR A 53 -1.58 1.12 4.60
CA TYR A 53 -0.33 0.97 3.88
C TYR A 53 -0.59 0.76 2.40
N SER A 54 0.26 1.32 1.57
CA SER A 54 0.23 1.13 0.14
C SER A 54 1.31 0.17 -0.28
N LEU A 55 0.94 -0.83 -1.07
CA LEU A 55 1.88 -1.80 -1.62
C LEU A 55 1.89 -1.66 -3.13
N VAL A 56 3.06 -1.39 -3.69
CA VAL A 56 3.26 -1.35 -5.12
C VAL A 56 4.33 -2.37 -5.46
N PRO A 57 4.06 -3.31 -6.35
CA PRO A 57 5.06 -4.34 -6.66
C PRO A 57 6.23 -3.77 -7.44
N PRO A 58 7.41 -4.36 -7.30
CA PRO A 58 8.56 -3.92 -8.08
C PRO A 58 8.38 -4.32 -9.54
N GLU A 59 8.86 -3.45 -10.43
CA GLU A 59 8.83 -3.69 -11.84
C GLU A 59 10.16 -3.33 -12.43
N GLU A 60 10.28 -3.51 -13.75
CA GLU A 60 11.54 -3.27 -14.41
C GLU A 60 12.09 -1.89 -14.14
N LYS A 61 11.24 -0.87 -14.11
CA LYS A 61 11.68 0.50 -13.93
C LYS A 61 11.35 1.08 -12.57
N ASN A 62 10.68 0.32 -11.71
CA ASN A 62 10.30 0.81 -10.40
C ASN A 62 10.60 -0.25 -9.36
N ARG A 63 11.11 0.19 -8.24
CA ARG A 63 11.42 -0.74 -7.17
C ARG A 63 10.19 -1.13 -6.34
N GLY A 64 9.06 -0.47 -6.61
CA GLY A 64 7.88 -0.70 -5.79
C GLY A 64 8.05 -0.09 -4.41
N HIS A 65 7.06 -0.28 -3.56
CA HIS A 65 7.17 0.26 -2.20
C HIS A 65 6.15 -0.38 -1.27
N TRP A 66 6.44 -0.23 0.01
CA TRP A 66 5.51 -0.51 1.11
C TRP A 66 5.61 0.70 2.02
N ILE A 67 4.55 1.53 2.03
CA ILE A 67 4.60 2.76 2.79
C ILE A 67 3.30 2.98 3.54
N ASN A 68 3.39 3.66 4.66
CA ASN A 68 2.23 4.09 5.41
C ASN A 68 1.63 5.30 4.70
N VAL A 69 0.32 5.30 4.50
CA VAL A 69 -0.35 6.40 3.83
C VAL A 69 -1.43 6.99 4.72
N ASP A 70 -1.68 8.28 4.52
CA ASP A 70 -2.71 8.98 5.24
C ASP A 70 -3.84 9.27 4.23
N PRO A 71 -4.96 8.57 4.30
CA PRO A 71 -6.02 8.78 3.32
C PRO A 71 -6.58 10.19 3.33
N GLU A 72 -6.59 10.82 4.48
CA GLU A 72 -7.09 12.18 4.55
C GLU A 72 -6.18 13.13 3.80
N ALA A 73 -4.89 12.98 3.96
CA ALA A 73 -3.96 13.83 3.26
C ALA A 73 -4.01 13.58 1.76
N LEU A 74 -4.29 12.36 1.34
CA LEU A 74 -4.37 12.08 -0.07
C LEU A 74 -5.65 12.57 -0.72
N VAL A 75 -6.72 12.55 0.02
CA VAL A 75 -7.98 12.97 -0.52
C VAL A 75 -8.13 14.45 -0.58
N GLU A 76 -7.56 15.14 0.41
CA GLU A 76 -7.70 16.48 0.54
C GLU A 76 -7.07 17.34 -0.43
N PRO A 77 -6.17 17.16 -0.92
CA PRO A 77 -5.54 18.07 -1.75
C PRO A 77 -6.13 18.32 -3.01
N ARG A 78 -6.77 18.23 -3.16
CA ARG A 78 -7.22 18.53 -4.10
C ARG A 78 -7.46 19.65 -4.14
N GLU A 79 -7.47 19.82 -3.73
CA GLU A 79 -7.78 20.64 -3.68
C GLU A 79 -7.20 21.48 -3.46
N THR A 80 -6.81 21.54 -3.20
CA THR A 80 -6.25 22.39 -2.91
C THR A 80 -5.41 22.76 -3.69
N LEU A 81 -5.16 22.47 -4.16
CA LEU A 81 -4.55 22.90 -4.78
C LEU A 81 -4.76 23.63 -5.45
N GLN A 82 -5.17 23.69 -5.29
CA GLN A 82 -5.50 24.37 -5.73
C GLN A 82 -5.23 24.98 -5.99
#